data_5955b9f2e5f8252a0817f4c6fc4f99e0
#
_entry.id   5955b9f2e5f8252a0817f4c6fc4f99e0
#
_cell.length_a   1.000
_cell.length_b   1.000
_cell.length_c   1.000
_cell.angle_alpha   90.00
_cell.angle_beta   90.00
_cell.angle_gamma   90.00
#
_symmetry.space_group_name_H-M   'P 1'
#
loop_
_entity.id
_entity.type
_entity.pdbx_description
1 polymer ?
#
loop_
_entity_poly.entity_id
_entity_poly.type
_entity_poly.pdbx_seq_one_letter_code
_entity_poly.pdbx_strand_id
1 'polypeptide(L)'
;MKRKLLFFTMALLASIQVFAQNRSISGKVTDAVSNKPIAGVTIKGVGTNYAAQTDGNGEYQIEINQAATALHFSYLGYASQLVKLTGQSNINISLTPSAADLEEVVVVGYGTQVKKDMTGSVASVKMSDLESVPLQTVESALQGRASGVFINSSSGKLGQALQIRVRGTSSISAGNQPLFVIDGVPIITTDMGTYDEPDNPLAAISPDDIESMEVLKDAASSAIYGARASNGVVLITTKKGKAGRTNIDLGYFAGYSDPTKRGDFLNVDQYRQLLTEAVTNAGYIDPVDGYANMSEFWEDWTGTTDWDENFNSNWVNEGLQRGNIQQISASVSGGDSKTRFIASGSYNDNKGIVVGNRFVRTSGRIGLDHSANNWLEIGGSININKIDNYRVNSDNAFANPLQLNALPPIQPIRDADGQLNRYTVYYNNLINLENGNNLSNTYRTFGTAYASARITPDLVFRSEYGMDFQNLEEELFLGTRTQDGGDVGGYAYSYQARSINFNTNNTLTYSKTFNDIHNFSLMGGYVLPTGSV
;
A
#
# COMPACT_ATOMS: atom_id res chain seq x y z
N MET A 1 22.40 79.01 -29.40
CA MET A 1 22.69 77.77 -28.64
C MET A 1 21.42 76.99 -28.26
N LYS A 2 20.34 77.57 -27.80
CA LYS A 2 19.10 76.87 -27.37
C LYS A 2 18.43 76.01 -28.46
N ARG A 3 18.43 76.43 -29.75
CA ARG A 3 17.84 75.65 -30.84
C ARG A 3 18.64 74.40 -31.24
N LYS A 4 19.99 74.43 -31.08
CA LYS A 4 20.83 73.25 -31.32
C LYS A 4 20.73 72.21 -30.22
N LEU A 5 20.53 72.68 -28.99
CA LEU A 5 20.33 71.76 -27.83
C LEU A 5 18.96 71.06 -27.93
N LEU A 6 17.91 71.76 -28.42
CA LEU A 6 16.60 71.17 -28.62
C LEU A 6 16.58 70.12 -29.74
N PHE A 7 17.35 70.31 -30.78
CA PHE A 7 17.50 69.31 -31.86
C PHE A 7 18.27 68.07 -31.39
N PHE A 8 19.30 68.29 -30.49
CA PHE A 8 20.09 67.18 -29.98
C PHE A 8 19.30 66.35 -28.92
N THR A 9 18.48 66.98 -28.10
CA THR A 9 17.58 66.29 -27.17
C THR A 9 16.44 65.56 -27.91
N MET A 10 15.90 66.14 -29.00
CA MET A 10 14.88 65.47 -29.81
C MET A 10 15.45 64.30 -30.61
N ALA A 11 16.71 64.39 -31.09
CA ALA A 11 17.41 63.28 -31.75
C ALA A 11 17.77 62.16 -30.77
N LEU A 12 18.12 62.52 -29.52
CA LEU A 12 18.39 61.57 -28.42
C LEU A 12 17.13 60.83 -27.96
N LEU A 13 15.98 61.53 -27.89
CA LEU A 13 14.68 60.93 -27.58
C LEU A 13 14.15 60.04 -28.71
N ALA A 14 14.44 60.39 -29.98
CA ALA A 14 14.08 59.54 -31.15
C ALA A 14 14.92 58.25 -31.20
N SER A 15 16.15 58.27 -30.71
CA SER A 15 17.02 57.09 -30.70
C SER A 15 16.63 56.07 -29.59
N ILE A 16 15.89 56.47 -28.56
CA ILE A 16 15.41 55.57 -27.47
C ILE A 16 14.19 54.76 -27.91
N GLN A 17 13.44 55.15 -28.90
CA GLN A 17 12.28 54.46 -29.39
C GLN A 17 12.57 53.24 -30.28
N VAL A 18 13.82 53.02 -30.70
CA VAL A 18 14.19 51.93 -31.66
C VAL A 18 14.43 50.58 -30.96
N PHE A 19 14.52 50.53 -29.62
CA PHE A 19 14.86 49.31 -28.88
C PHE A 19 13.67 48.49 -28.33
N ALA A 20 12.43 48.90 -28.56
CA ALA A 20 11.25 48.27 -27.98
C ALA A 20 10.23 47.78 -29.02
N GLN A 21 10.68 47.20 -30.12
CA GLN A 21 9.71 46.56 -31.06
C GLN A 21 9.58 45.07 -30.70
N ASN A 22 8.54 44.73 -29.94
CA ASN A 22 8.10 43.36 -29.82
C ASN A 22 7.54 42.90 -31.19
N ARG A 23 7.91 41.70 -31.57
CA ARG A 23 7.45 41.05 -32.80
C ARG A 23 6.48 39.97 -32.42
N SER A 24 5.30 39.96 -33.05
CA SER A 24 4.33 38.88 -32.88
C SER A 24 4.58 37.81 -33.93
N ILE A 25 4.67 36.57 -33.49
CA ILE A 25 4.77 35.37 -34.31
C ILE A 25 3.52 34.52 -34.04
N SER A 26 2.87 34.10 -35.09
CA SER A 26 1.73 33.20 -35.04
C SER A 26 1.98 31.95 -35.86
N GLY A 27 1.15 30.93 -35.67
CA GLY A 27 1.23 29.71 -36.46
C GLY A 27 0.32 28.62 -35.95
N LYS A 28 0.42 27.47 -36.56
CA LYS A 28 -0.37 26.29 -36.21
C LYS A 28 0.54 25.09 -35.93
N VAL A 29 0.23 24.34 -34.88
CA VAL A 29 0.92 23.11 -34.55
C VAL A 29 0.01 21.92 -34.83
N THR A 30 0.50 20.96 -35.62
CA THR A 30 -0.20 19.74 -36.01
C THR A 30 0.60 18.49 -35.66
N ASP A 31 -0.08 17.38 -35.60
CA ASP A 31 0.54 16.05 -35.48
C ASP A 31 1.09 15.61 -36.84
N ALA A 32 2.34 15.17 -36.89
CA ALA A 32 3.03 14.81 -38.15
C ALA A 32 2.45 13.56 -38.84
N VAL A 33 1.72 12.69 -38.10
CA VAL A 33 1.15 11.43 -38.61
C VAL A 33 -0.32 11.62 -38.99
N SER A 34 -1.12 12.19 -38.09
CA SER A 34 -2.57 12.33 -38.27
C SER A 34 -2.98 13.66 -38.88
N ASN A 35 -2.08 14.65 -39.00
CA ASN A 35 -2.31 16.04 -39.43
C ASN A 35 -3.38 16.78 -38.59
N LYS A 36 -3.76 16.25 -37.42
CA LYS A 36 -4.71 16.89 -36.52
C LYS A 36 -4.04 18.02 -35.73
N PRO A 37 -4.75 19.10 -35.41
CA PRO A 37 -4.22 20.17 -34.58
C PRO A 37 -3.94 19.65 -33.14
N ILE A 38 -2.87 20.15 -32.54
CA ILE A 38 -2.49 19.80 -31.16
C ILE A 38 -2.71 21.01 -30.27
N ALA A 39 -3.62 20.90 -29.30
CA ALA A 39 -3.88 21.92 -28.27
C ALA A 39 -2.91 21.78 -27.10
N GLY A 40 -2.58 22.90 -26.44
CA GLY A 40 -1.76 22.89 -25.21
C GLY A 40 -0.26 22.75 -25.45
N VAL A 41 0.24 22.79 -26.67
CA VAL A 41 1.68 22.81 -26.96
C VAL A 41 2.30 24.07 -26.36
N THR A 42 3.36 23.91 -25.58
CA THR A 42 4.09 25.03 -25.00
C THR A 42 5.15 25.53 -25.97
N ILE A 43 5.12 26.82 -26.28
CA ILE A 43 6.05 27.54 -27.14
C ILE A 43 6.86 28.51 -26.29
N LYS A 44 8.19 28.40 -26.27
CA LYS A 44 9.09 29.30 -25.54
C LYS A 44 10.09 29.98 -26.48
N GLY A 45 10.28 31.28 -26.31
CA GLY A 45 11.36 32.00 -26.98
C GLY A 45 12.70 31.69 -26.29
N VAL A 46 13.63 31.08 -27.03
CA VAL A 46 14.97 30.72 -26.51
C VAL A 46 15.78 31.97 -26.21
N GLY A 47 16.32 32.05 -24.99
CA GLY A 47 17.05 33.22 -24.50
C GLY A 47 16.16 34.32 -23.90
N THR A 48 14.85 34.05 -23.75
CA THR A 48 13.86 35.00 -23.22
C THR A 48 12.88 34.31 -22.28
N ASN A 49 12.07 35.10 -21.56
CA ASN A 49 10.98 34.60 -20.69
C ASN A 49 9.61 34.56 -21.40
N TYR A 50 9.56 34.79 -22.71
CA TYR A 50 8.31 34.76 -23.45
C TYR A 50 7.84 33.34 -23.70
N ALA A 51 6.58 33.04 -23.38
CA ALA A 51 5.95 31.74 -23.62
C ALA A 51 4.49 31.92 -24.04
N ALA A 52 4.00 30.99 -24.86
CA ALA A 52 2.60 30.86 -25.26
C ALA A 52 2.21 29.40 -25.31
N GLN A 53 0.89 29.11 -25.43
CA GLN A 53 0.37 27.76 -25.65
C GLN A 53 -0.59 27.78 -26.84
N THR A 54 -0.70 26.63 -27.54
CA THR A 54 -1.69 26.46 -28.59
C THR A 54 -3.11 26.34 -28.04
N ASP A 55 -4.07 26.92 -28.75
CA ASP A 55 -5.51 26.80 -28.44
C ASP A 55 -6.10 25.45 -28.90
N GLY A 56 -7.43 25.27 -28.78
CA GLY A 56 -8.15 24.06 -29.20
C GLY A 56 -8.03 23.71 -30.69
N ASN A 57 -7.67 24.68 -31.54
CA ASN A 57 -7.44 24.50 -32.96
C ASN A 57 -5.97 24.31 -33.33
N GLY A 58 -5.09 24.22 -32.33
CA GLY A 58 -3.66 24.14 -32.49
C GLY A 58 -2.99 25.45 -32.89
N GLU A 59 -3.68 26.59 -32.82
CA GLU A 59 -3.14 27.89 -33.19
C GLU A 59 -2.49 28.57 -32.01
N TYR A 60 -1.39 29.32 -32.28
CA TYR A 60 -0.67 30.05 -31.22
C TYR A 60 -0.28 31.44 -31.71
N GLN A 61 -0.14 32.35 -30.78
CA GLN A 61 0.47 33.66 -30.96
C GLN A 61 1.40 33.96 -29.81
N ILE A 62 2.65 34.31 -30.11
CA ILE A 62 3.68 34.64 -29.14
C ILE A 62 4.31 35.98 -29.47
N GLU A 63 4.40 36.87 -28.48
CA GLU A 63 5.16 38.12 -28.63
C GLU A 63 6.60 37.87 -28.14
N ILE A 64 7.56 38.25 -28.96
CA ILE A 64 8.99 38.11 -28.66
C ILE A 64 9.74 39.38 -28.97
N ASN A 65 10.83 39.62 -28.28
CA ASN A 65 11.76 40.70 -28.60
C ASN A 65 12.90 40.18 -29.51
N GLN A 66 13.76 41.07 -29.94
CA GLN A 66 14.91 40.75 -30.82
C GLN A 66 15.96 39.83 -30.18
N ALA A 67 15.93 39.61 -28.86
CA ALA A 67 16.82 38.68 -28.16
C ALA A 67 16.47 37.21 -28.38
N ALA A 68 15.24 36.91 -28.79
CA ALA A 68 14.83 35.53 -29.07
C ALA A 68 15.49 35.05 -30.39
N THR A 69 16.30 34.01 -30.30
CA THR A 69 17.01 33.44 -31.46
C THR A 69 16.29 32.27 -32.10
N ALA A 70 15.42 31.60 -31.33
CA ALA A 70 14.63 30.44 -31.77
C ALA A 70 13.36 30.30 -30.95
N LEU A 71 12.38 29.56 -31.45
CA LEU A 71 11.23 29.07 -30.71
C LEU A 71 11.42 27.59 -30.40
N HIS A 72 11.16 27.23 -29.16
CA HIS A 72 11.16 25.84 -28.68
C HIS A 72 9.72 25.38 -28.47
N PHE A 73 9.32 24.36 -29.21
CA PHE A 73 8.01 23.72 -29.12
C PHE A 73 8.12 22.44 -28.32
N SER A 74 7.29 22.28 -27.30
CA SER A 74 7.28 21.08 -26.46
C SER A 74 5.86 20.68 -26.10
N TYR A 75 5.55 19.38 -26.17
CA TYR A 75 4.30 18.79 -25.77
C TYR A 75 4.51 17.36 -25.29
N LEU A 76 3.74 16.92 -24.28
CA LEU A 76 3.86 15.57 -23.73
C LEU A 76 3.52 14.52 -24.80
N GLY A 77 4.39 13.53 -24.99
CA GLY A 77 4.22 12.49 -26.02
C GLY A 77 4.72 12.88 -27.43
N TYR A 78 5.39 14.03 -27.57
CA TYR A 78 5.95 14.49 -28.85
C TYR A 78 7.42 14.88 -28.72
N ALA A 79 8.19 14.64 -29.78
CA ALA A 79 9.56 15.12 -29.84
C ALA A 79 9.59 16.65 -29.86
N SER A 80 10.35 17.25 -28.92
CA SER A 80 10.48 18.70 -28.90
C SER A 80 11.23 19.20 -30.14
N GLN A 81 10.82 20.35 -30.67
CA GLN A 81 11.39 20.92 -31.89
C GLN A 81 11.87 22.36 -31.63
N LEU A 82 13.09 22.64 -32.10
CA LEU A 82 13.68 23.98 -32.05
C LEU A 82 13.65 24.59 -33.45
N VAL A 83 13.03 25.77 -33.61
CA VAL A 83 12.94 26.50 -34.87
C VAL A 83 13.67 27.81 -34.78
N LYS A 84 14.74 27.98 -35.54
CA LYS A 84 15.46 29.24 -35.62
C LYS A 84 14.64 30.34 -36.27
N LEU A 85 14.69 31.53 -35.70
CA LEU A 85 13.96 32.69 -36.20
C LEU A 85 14.78 33.41 -37.29
N THR A 86 14.31 33.31 -38.54
CA THR A 86 14.97 33.93 -39.70
C THR A 86 14.19 35.11 -40.31
N GLY A 87 13.29 35.69 -39.49
CA GLY A 87 12.51 36.84 -39.96
C GLY A 87 11.03 36.56 -40.24
N GLN A 88 10.57 35.32 -40.15
CA GLN A 88 9.21 34.89 -40.41
C GLN A 88 8.24 35.33 -39.31
N SER A 89 7.01 35.74 -39.68
CA SER A 89 5.93 36.10 -38.75
C SER A 89 4.89 34.99 -38.60
N ASN A 90 4.91 33.98 -39.48
CA ASN A 90 4.04 32.82 -39.40
C ASN A 90 4.90 31.55 -39.50
N ILE A 91 4.79 30.67 -38.47
CA ILE A 91 5.59 29.45 -38.34
C ILE A 91 4.65 28.29 -38.01
N ASN A 92 4.34 27.47 -39.01
CA ASN A 92 3.58 26.24 -38.83
C ASN A 92 4.52 25.06 -38.59
N ILE A 93 4.18 24.21 -37.60
CA ILE A 93 5.03 23.10 -37.16
C ILE A 93 4.21 21.81 -37.11
N SER A 94 4.80 20.73 -37.60
CA SER A 94 4.29 19.38 -37.40
C SER A 94 5.17 18.67 -36.37
N LEU A 95 4.64 18.40 -35.18
CA LEU A 95 5.35 17.65 -34.16
C LEU A 95 5.23 16.15 -34.43
N THR A 96 6.33 15.47 -34.43
CA THR A 96 6.37 14.02 -34.58
C THR A 96 6.03 13.39 -33.21
N PRO A 97 5.02 12.47 -33.14
CA PRO A 97 4.81 11.70 -31.95
C PRO A 97 6.12 11.05 -31.54
N SER A 98 6.58 11.37 -30.36
CA SER A 98 7.72 10.68 -29.76
C SER A 98 7.19 9.36 -29.24
N ALA A 99 7.54 8.28 -29.91
CA ALA A 99 7.59 6.96 -29.29
C ALA A 99 8.80 6.88 -28.34
N ALA A 100 9.19 7.99 -27.72
CA ALA A 100 9.89 7.87 -26.46
C ALA A 100 8.87 7.22 -25.53
N ASP A 101 8.87 5.89 -25.48
CA ASP A 101 8.53 5.18 -24.29
C ASP A 101 9.13 6.02 -23.17
N LEU A 102 8.29 6.52 -22.27
CA LEU A 102 8.76 6.95 -20.96
C LEU A 102 9.50 5.72 -20.47
N GLU A 103 10.82 5.72 -20.59
CA GLU A 103 11.65 4.57 -20.24
C GLU A 103 11.27 4.25 -18.82
N GLU A 104 10.52 3.16 -18.64
CA GLU A 104 10.04 2.74 -17.34
C GLU A 104 11.26 2.46 -16.48
N VAL A 105 11.51 3.36 -15.54
CA VAL A 105 12.62 3.26 -14.59
C VAL A 105 12.15 2.43 -13.43
N VAL A 106 12.87 1.36 -13.14
CA VAL A 106 12.57 0.43 -12.04
C VAL A 106 13.65 0.58 -10.98
N VAL A 107 13.24 0.59 -9.72
CA VAL A 107 14.17 0.56 -8.60
C VAL A 107 14.78 -0.84 -8.52
N VAL A 108 16.10 -0.94 -8.52
CA VAL A 108 16.85 -2.20 -8.41
C VAL A 108 17.97 -2.04 -7.41
N GLY A 109 17.85 -2.75 -6.31
CA GLY A 109 18.86 -2.66 -5.25
C GLY A 109 18.93 -1.25 -4.65
N TYR A 110 20.10 -0.65 -4.69
CA TYR A 110 20.35 0.71 -4.19
C TYR A 110 20.40 1.77 -5.31
N GLY A 111 19.83 1.46 -6.48
CA GLY A 111 19.81 2.36 -7.63
C GLY A 111 18.53 2.21 -8.47
N THR A 112 18.46 3.01 -9.52
CA THR A 112 17.39 2.94 -10.51
C THR A 112 17.97 2.51 -11.86
N GLN A 113 17.30 1.60 -12.56
CA GLN A 113 17.69 1.18 -13.91
C GLN A 113 16.48 1.27 -14.84
N VAL A 114 16.76 1.50 -16.11
CA VAL A 114 15.72 1.42 -17.14
C VAL A 114 15.27 -0.04 -17.27
N LYS A 115 13.99 -0.30 -17.19
CA LYS A 115 13.42 -1.66 -17.22
C LYS A 115 13.88 -2.47 -18.42
N LYS A 116 14.04 -1.84 -19.56
CA LYS A 116 14.48 -2.47 -20.81
C LYS A 116 15.96 -2.95 -20.78
N ASP A 117 16.77 -2.32 -19.92
CA ASP A 117 18.20 -2.66 -19.79
C ASP A 117 18.43 -3.73 -18.70
N MET A 118 17.37 -4.15 -18.02
CA MET A 118 17.45 -5.17 -16.98
C MET A 118 17.52 -6.56 -17.58
N THR A 119 18.53 -7.32 -17.18
CA THR A 119 18.71 -8.73 -17.55
C THR A 119 17.94 -9.68 -16.61
N GLY A 120 17.53 -9.20 -15.43
CA GLY A 120 16.81 -9.96 -14.41
C GLY A 120 15.29 -9.94 -14.59
N SER A 121 14.61 -11.00 -14.12
CA SER A 121 13.14 -11.06 -14.12
C SER A 121 12.56 -10.27 -12.95
N VAL A 122 12.03 -9.09 -13.23
CA VAL A 122 11.36 -8.21 -12.26
C VAL A 122 9.88 -8.07 -12.64
N ALA A 123 8.99 -8.21 -11.66
CA ALA A 123 7.60 -7.82 -11.80
C ALA A 123 7.41 -6.46 -11.11
N SER A 124 6.76 -5.53 -11.79
CA SER A 124 6.44 -4.19 -11.26
C SER A 124 4.93 -4.01 -11.22
N VAL A 125 4.43 -3.46 -10.12
CA VAL A 125 3.03 -3.07 -9.92
C VAL A 125 3.00 -1.61 -9.49
N LYS A 126 2.36 -0.76 -10.26
CA LYS A 126 2.15 0.66 -9.93
C LYS A 126 0.85 0.81 -9.16
N MET A 127 0.88 1.57 -8.08
CA MET A 127 -0.34 1.80 -7.27
C MET A 127 -1.36 2.69 -8.00
N SER A 128 -0.93 3.50 -8.96
CA SER A 128 -1.84 4.25 -9.85
C SER A 128 -2.82 3.36 -10.62
N ASP A 129 -2.42 2.12 -10.92
CA ASP A 129 -3.26 1.17 -11.65
C ASP A 129 -4.34 0.53 -10.74
N LEU A 130 -4.29 0.82 -9.45
CA LEU A 130 -5.10 0.24 -8.39
C LEU A 130 -5.92 1.27 -7.59
N GLU A 131 -5.93 2.53 -7.99
CA GLU A 131 -6.64 3.61 -7.27
C GLU A 131 -8.13 3.34 -7.04
N SER A 132 -8.76 2.56 -7.92
CA SER A 132 -10.18 2.17 -7.78
C SER A 132 -10.40 0.86 -7.01
N VAL A 133 -9.34 0.19 -6.53
CA VAL A 133 -9.42 -1.09 -5.84
C VAL A 133 -9.22 -0.87 -4.34
N PRO A 134 -10.18 -1.26 -3.48
CA PRO A 134 -9.99 -1.15 -2.04
C PRO A 134 -8.96 -2.16 -1.57
N LEU A 135 -7.73 -1.70 -1.35
CA LEU A 135 -6.64 -2.52 -0.83
C LEU A 135 -6.61 -2.45 0.69
N GLN A 136 -6.74 -3.59 1.35
CA GLN A 136 -6.64 -3.68 2.80
C GLN A 136 -5.18 -3.69 3.26
N THR A 137 -4.33 -4.42 2.54
CA THR A 137 -2.91 -4.57 2.80
C THR A 137 -2.09 -4.37 1.53
N VAL A 138 -0.84 -4.03 1.70
CA VAL A 138 0.11 -3.79 0.59
C VAL A 138 0.30 -5.04 -0.26
N GLU A 139 0.36 -6.20 0.37
CA GLU A 139 0.59 -7.48 -0.29
C GLU A 139 -0.57 -7.85 -1.22
N SER A 140 -1.80 -7.46 -0.84
CA SER A 140 -2.98 -7.73 -1.67
C SER A 140 -2.90 -7.06 -3.04
N ALA A 141 -2.13 -5.99 -3.17
CA ALA A 141 -1.87 -5.32 -4.44
C ALA A 141 -1.06 -6.18 -5.43
N LEU A 142 -0.23 -7.10 -4.93
CA LEU A 142 0.57 -8.01 -5.76
C LEU A 142 -0.22 -9.24 -6.24
N GLN A 143 -1.34 -9.56 -5.57
CA GLN A 143 -2.10 -10.77 -5.84
C GLN A 143 -2.67 -10.78 -7.26
N GLY A 144 -2.31 -11.82 -8.04
CA GLY A 144 -2.73 -11.99 -9.43
C GLY A 144 -2.07 -11.04 -10.44
N ARG A 145 -1.16 -10.14 -10.00
CA ARG A 145 -0.50 -9.13 -10.86
C ARG A 145 0.98 -9.36 -11.06
N ALA A 146 1.64 -10.03 -10.12
CA ALA A 146 3.05 -10.36 -10.22
C ALA A 146 3.23 -11.82 -10.66
N SER A 147 3.64 -12.06 -11.89
CA SER A 147 3.89 -13.43 -12.40
C SER A 147 4.95 -14.16 -11.55
N GLY A 148 4.69 -15.43 -11.18
CA GLY A 148 5.60 -16.22 -10.34
C GLY A 148 5.61 -15.83 -8.86
N VAL A 149 4.67 -15.00 -8.43
CA VAL A 149 4.41 -14.66 -7.03
C VAL A 149 3.09 -15.29 -6.62
N PHE A 150 3.13 -16.14 -5.63
CA PHE A 150 1.95 -16.77 -5.04
C PHE A 150 1.65 -16.11 -3.70
N ILE A 151 0.41 -15.66 -3.52
CA ILE A 151 -0.06 -15.00 -2.29
C ILE A 151 -1.29 -15.76 -1.81
N ASN A 152 -1.23 -16.23 -0.59
CA ASN A 152 -2.31 -16.96 0.05
C ASN A 152 -2.63 -16.37 1.43
N SER A 153 -3.92 -16.27 1.71
CA SER A 153 -4.44 -15.98 3.04
C SER A 153 -4.81 -17.28 3.72
N SER A 154 -4.32 -17.54 4.91
CA SER A 154 -4.61 -18.77 5.65
C SER A 154 -6.05 -18.83 6.14
N SER A 155 -6.65 -17.70 6.53
CA SER A 155 -8.01 -17.69 7.11
C SER A 155 -8.92 -16.59 6.58
N GLY A 156 -8.41 -15.53 5.97
CA GLY A 156 -9.21 -14.36 5.55
C GLY A 156 -9.64 -13.44 6.70
N LYS A 157 -9.16 -13.65 7.93
CA LYS A 157 -9.32 -12.70 9.05
C LYS A 157 -8.59 -11.40 8.76
N LEU A 158 -9.14 -10.29 9.28
CA LEU A 158 -8.51 -8.98 9.15
C LEU A 158 -7.22 -8.91 9.97
N GLY A 159 -6.23 -8.20 9.45
CA GLY A 159 -4.94 -7.99 10.14
C GLY A 159 -4.00 -9.19 10.14
N GLN A 160 -4.39 -10.31 9.55
CA GLN A 160 -3.57 -11.52 9.51
C GLN A 160 -2.50 -11.46 8.42
N ALA A 161 -1.34 -12.08 8.70
CA ALA A 161 -0.24 -12.18 7.76
C ALA A 161 -0.60 -13.00 6.52
N LEU A 162 -0.28 -12.47 5.34
CA LEU A 162 -0.38 -13.19 4.08
C LEU A 162 0.91 -14.00 3.83
N GLN A 163 0.75 -15.21 3.32
CA GLN A 163 1.88 -16.01 2.88
C GLN A 163 2.25 -15.64 1.45
N ILE A 164 3.44 -15.06 1.29
CA ILE A 164 3.97 -14.70 -0.02
C ILE A 164 5.12 -15.63 -0.37
N ARG A 165 5.07 -16.21 -1.57
CA ARG A 165 6.12 -17.10 -2.08
C ARG A 165 6.50 -16.67 -3.49
N VAL A 166 7.79 -16.50 -3.71
CA VAL A 166 8.35 -16.15 -5.01
C VAL A 166 8.96 -17.40 -5.61
N ARG A 167 8.40 -17.89 -6.73
CA ARG A 167 8.83 -19.11 -7.43
C ARG A 167 8.76 -20.40 -6.58
N GLY A 168 7.89 -20.43 -5.57
CA GLY A 168 7.65 -21.62 -4.74
C GLY A 168 8.34 -21.57 -3.38
N THR A 169 8.47 -22.74 -2.74
CA THR A 169 9.12 -22.90 -1.42
C THR A 169 10.58 -23.25 -1.60
N SER A 170 11.46 -22.57 -0.90
CA SER A 170 12.91 -22.79 -0.93
C SER A 170 13.43 -23.62 0.24
N SER A 171 12.68 -23.70 1.34
CA SER A 171 13.09 -24.41 2.56
C SER A 171 11.91 -25.13 3.21
N ILE A 172 12.21 -26.25 3.86
CA ILE A 172 11.25 -27.04 4.65
C ILE A 172 11.13 -26.46 6.07
N SER A 173 12.24 -26.06 6.68
CA SER A 173 12.30 -25.65 8.09
C SER A 173 12.59 -24.17 8.30
N ALA A 174 13.18 -23.48 7.33
CA ALA A 174 13.40 -22.04 7.38
C ALA A 174 12.25 -21.26 6.76
N GLY A 175 12.17 -19.95 7.03
CA GLY A 175 11.16 -19.08 6.45
C GLY A 175 11.20 -19.05 4.91
N ASN A 176 10.04 -18.96 4.27
CA ASN A 176 9.89 -18.89 2.81
C ASN A 176 9.37 -17.52 2.33
N GLN A 177 9.23 -16.55 3.24
CA GLN A 177 8.81 -15.20 2.92
C GLN A 177 9.95 -14.44 2.21
N PRO A 178 9.65 -13.60 1.21
CA PRO A 178 10.63 -12.73 0.60
C PRO A 178 11.09 -11.64 1.57
N LEU A 179 12.25 -11.05 1.31
CA LEU A 179 12.70 -9.86 2.00
C LEU A 179 11.89 -8.64 1.53
N PHE A 180 11.36 -7.85 2.45
CA PHE A 180 10.72 -6.58 2.14
C PHE A 180 11.67 -5.41 2.40
N VAL A 181 11.73 -4.50 1.44
CA VAL A 181 12.60 -3.32 1.49
C VAL A 181 11.75 -2.10 1.15
N ILE A 182 11.65 -1.13 2.07
CA ILE A 182 10.90 0.11 1.85
C ILE A 182 11.90 1.25 1.70
N ASP A 183 11.86 1.94 0.58
CA ASP A 183 12.76 3.07 0.26
C ASP A 183 14.24 2.75 0.56
N GLY A 184 14.68 1.51 0.26
CA GLY A 184 16.06 1.04 0.49
C GLY A 184 16.33 0.44 1.88
N VAL A 185 15.37 0.49 2.82
CA VAL A 185 15.50 -0.05 4.17
C VAL A 185 14.83 -1.43 4.27
N PRO A 186 15.58 -2.50 4.58
CA PRO A 186 15.01 -3.79 4.91
C PRO A 186 14.19 -3.68 6.19
N ILE A 187 12.95 -4.12 6.15
CA ILE A 187 12.03 -4.07 7.29
C ILE A 187 11.91 -5.42 7.99
N ILE A 188 11.51 -5.36 9.27
CA ILE A 188 11.23 -6.52 10.09
C ILE A 188 9.89 -7.10 9.64
N THR A 189 9.90 -8.39 9.27
CA THR A 189 8.71 -9.15 8.89
C THR A 189 8.48 -10.38 9.75
N THR A 190 9.30 -10.55 10.80
CA THR A 190 9.11 -11.60 11.79
C THR A 190 7.90 -11.24 12.66
N ASP A 191 7.01 -12.20 12.81
CA ASP A 191 5.97 -12.10 13.83
C ASP A 191 6.59 -12.09 15.22
N MET A 192 6.14 -11.14 16.03
CA MET A 192 6.58 -10.98 17.41
C MET A 192 5.52 -11.42 18.43
N GLY A 193 4.31 -11.77 17.95
CA GLY A 193 3.22 -12.24 18.78
C GLY A 193 3.48 -13.63 19.34
N THR A 194 2.82 -13.94 20.44
CA THR A 194 2.90 -15.24 21.13
C THR A 194 1.55 -15.90 21.30
N TYR A 195 0.48 -15.16 21.06
CA TYR A 195 -0.88 -15.63 21.21
C TYR A 195 -1.60 -15.63 19.89
N ASP A 196 -2.25 -16.74 19.55
CA ASP A 196 -2.98 -16.93 18.30
C ASP A 196 -2.11 -16.93 17.01
N GLU A 197 -2.73 -16.55 15.92
CA GLU A 197 -2.12 -16.50 14.61
C GLU A 197 -1.24 -15.27 14.42
N PRO A 198 -0.23 -15.38 13.56
CA PRO A 198 0.71 -14.30 13.31
C PRO A 198 0.02 -13.02 12.81
N ASP A 199 0.30 -11.90 13.47
CA ASP A 199 -0.07 -10.57 12.97
C ASP A 199 0.71 -10.24 11.69
N ASN A 200 0.11 -9.40 10.85
CA ASN A 200 0.75 -8.96 9.61
C ASN A 200 1.71 -7.79 9.84
N PRO A 201 3.04 -8.00 9.78
CA PRO A 201 4.00 -6.91 9.96
C PRO A 201 3.90 -5.83 8.88
N LEU A 202 3.38 -6.15 7.69
CA LEU A 202 3.20 -5.20 6.60
C LEU A 202 1.90 -4.41 6.70
N ALA A 203 0.98 -4.80 7.58
CA ALA A 203 -0.29 -4.09 7.79
C ALA A 203 -0.09 -2.64 8.28
N ALA A 204 1.09 -2.33 8.86
CA ALA A 204 1.46 -0.98 9.26
C ALA A 204 1.69 -0.02 8.08
N ILE A 205 1.89 -0.55 6.86
CA ILE A 205 2.13 0.27 5.69
C ILE A 205 0.79 0.62 5.04
N SER A 206 0.53 1.92 4.87
CA SER A 206 -0.66 2.35 4.13
C SER A 206 -0.45 2.17 2.62
N PRO A 207 -1.34 1.44 1.91
CA PRO A 207 -1.30 1.37 0.45
C PRO A 207 -1.35 2.74 -0.23
N ASP A 208 -1.99 3.74 0.40
CA ASP A 208 -2.11 5.11 -0.13
C ASP A 208 -0.76 5.83 -0.23
N ASP A 209 0.22 5.44 0.60
CA ASP A 209 1.56 6.05 0.63
C ASP A 209 2.53 5.42 -0.38
N ILE A 210 2.13 4.36 -1.09
CA ILE A 210 2.99 3.62 -2.01
C ILE A 210 2.85 4.18 -3.43
N GLU A 211 3.99 4.31 -4.13
CA GLU A 211 4.05 4.65 -5.55
C GLU A 211 4.10 3.40 -6.42
N SER A 212 5.00 2.46 -6.07
CA SER A 212 5.18 1.20 -6.81
C SER A 212 5.73 0.09 -5.93
N MET A 213 5.58 -1.14 -6.42
CA MET A 213 6.20 -2.33 -5.85
C MET A 213 6.89 -3.12 -6.94
N GLU A 214 8.13 -3.50 -6.71
CA GLU A 214 8.93 -4.33 -7.59
C GLU A 214 9.30 -5.64 -6.90
N VAL A 215 9.11 -6.77 -7.59
CA VAL A 215 9.50 -8.08 -7.07
C VAL A 215 10.72 -8.59 -7.84
N LEU A 216 11.86 -8.64 -7.15
CA LEU A 216 13.11 -9.22 -7.64
C LEU A 216 13.05 -10.74 -7.45
N LYS A 217 12.88 -11.45 -8.55
CA LYS A 217 12.64 -12.90 -8.53
C LYS A 217 13.90 -13.72 -8.75
N ASP A 218 14.91 -13.13 -9.38
CA ASP A 218 16.15 -13.81 -9.74
C ASP A 218 17.26 -13.55 -8.75
N ALA A 219 18.11 -14.55 -8.52
CA ALA A 219 19.26 -14.43 -7.64
C ALA A 219 20.22 -13.30 -8.08
N ALA A 220 20.37 -13.05 -9.39
CA ALA A 220 21.21 -11.99 -9.89
C ALA A 220 20.71 -10.59 -9.47
N SER A 221 19.41 -10.33 -9.55
CA SER A 221 18.81 -9.04 -9.15
C SER A 221 18.71 -8.87 -7.64
N SER A 222 18.56 -9.98 -6.89
CA SER A 222 18.40 -9.97 -5.43
C SER A 222 19.73 -10.09 -4.67
N ALA A 223 20.82 -10.49 -5.33
CA ALA A 223 22.14 -10.75 -4.70
C ALA A 223 22.70 -9.57 -3.90
N ILE A 224 22.36 -8.34 -4.28
CA ILE A 224 22.80 -7.13 -3.59
C ILE A 224 22.31 -7.04 -2.13
N TYR A 225 21.23 -7.77 -1.79
CA TYR A 225 20.68 -7.87 -0.44
C TYR A 225 21.26 -9.05 0.38
N GLY A 226 22.21 -9.82 -0.22
CA GLY A 226 22.89 -10.93 0.41
C GLY A 226 21.99 -12.13 0.68
N ALA A 227 22.36 -12.98 1.65
CA ALA A 227 21.68 -14.24 1.96
C ALA A 227 20.20 -14.06 2.37
N ARG A 228 19.82 -12.91 2.91
CA ARG A 228 18.43 -12.61 3.30
C ARG A 228 17.47 -12.56 2.09
N ALA A 229 17.99 -12.41 0.89
CA ALA A 229 17.23 -12.34 -0.34
C ALA A 229 17.05 -13.69 -1.05
N SER A 230 17.37 -14.81 -0.41
CA SER A 230 17.27 -16.17 -0.98
C SER A 230 15.86 -16.50 -1.47
N ASN A 231 14.83 -15.95 -0.86
CA ASN A 231 13.42 -16.14 -1.21
C ASN A 231 12.87 -15.04 -2.13
N GLY A 232 13.75 -14.22 -2.75
CA GLY A 232 13.37 -13.03 -3.50
C GLY A 232 13.26 -11.79 -2.63
N VAL A 233 13.06 -10.64 -3.28
CA VAL A 233 12.93 -9.33 -2.61
C VAL A 233 11.72 -8.60 -3.15
N VAL A 234 10.93 -8.02 -2.28
CA VAL A 234 9.85 -7.08 -2.62
C VAL A 234 10.32 -5.68 -2.25
N LEU A 235 10.56 -4.87 -3.27
CA LEU A 235 10.89 -3.46 -3.10
C LEU A 235 9.62 -2.66 -3.10
N ILE A 236 9.45 -1.81 -2.11
CA ILE A 236 8.31 -0.91 -1.96
C ILE A 236 8.85 0.51 -2.04
N THR A 237 8.42 1.24 -3.06
CA THR A 237 8.74 2.65 -3.24
C THR A 237 7.58 3.49 -2.78
N THR A 238 7.83 4.42 -1.87
CA THR A 238 6.79 5.33 -1.37
C THR A 238 6.69 6.59 -2.21
N LYS A 239 5.52 7.21 -2.21
CA LYS A 239 5.26 8.48 -2.91
C LYS A 239 6.21 9.57 -2.41
N LYS A 240 6.73 10.40 -3.33
CA LYS A 240 7.62 11.53 -3.03
C LYS A 240 7.03 12.84 -3.51
N GLY A 241 7.47 13.94 -2.92
CA GLY A 241 7.17 15.28 -3.42
C GLY A 241 7.71 15.48 -4.84
N LYS A 242 6.96 16.15 -5.70
CA LYS A 242 7.36 16.50 -7.07
C LYS A 242 7.51 18.01 -7.19
N ALA A 243 8.49 18.45 -7.98
CA ALA A 243 8.65 19.88 -8.25
C ALA A 243 7.43 20.41 -9.03
N GLY A 244 6.88 21.52 -8.58
CA GLY A 244 5.70 22.13 -9.17
C GLY A 244 4.83 22.78 -8.11
N ARG A 245 3.60 23.13 -8.49
CA ARG A 245 2.61 23.65 -7.55
C ARG A 245 2.22 22.60 -6.51
N THR A 246 1.87 23.08 -5.32
CA THR A 246 1.36 22.20 -4.26
C THR A 246 0.08 21.51 -4.71
N ASN A 247 0.03 20.19 -4.55
CA ASN A 247 -1.12 19.35 -4.79
C ASN A 247 -1.68 18.86 -3.46
N ILE A 248 -3.00 18.85 -3.33
CA ILE A 248 -3.72 18.34 -2.16
C ILE A 248 -4.65 17.25 -2.67
N ASP A 249 -4.47 16.04 -2.16
CA ASP A 249 -5.29 14.89 -2.48
C ASP A 249 -6.07 14.47 -1.24
N LEU A 250 -7.39 14.30 -1.40
CA LEU A 250 -8.29 13.83 -0.37
C LEU A 250 -9.00 12.59 -0.88
N GLY A 251 -8.89 11.49 -0.14
CA GLY A 251 -9.54 10.23 -0.44
C GLY A 251 -10.56 9.85 0.64
N TYR A 252 -11.73 9.40 0.21
CA TYR A 252 -12.71 8.75 1.08
C TYR A 252 -13.24 7.51 0.38
N PHE A 253 -13.16 6.40 1.07
CA PHE A 253 -13.73 5.14 0.64
C PHE A 253 -14.62 4.58 1.75
N ALA A 254 -15.83 4.14 1.39
CA ALA A 254 -16.73 3.42 2.28
C ALA A 254 -17.36 2.25 1.53
N GLY A 255 -17.49 1.13 2.21
CA GLY A 255 -18.07 -0.06 1.64
C GLY A 255 -18.55 -1.05 2.70
N TYR A 256 -19.09 -2.15 2.24
CA TYR A 256 -19.47 -3.26 3.11
C TYR A 256 -19.06 -4.59 2.47
N SER A 257 -18.88 -5.59 3.34
CA SER A 257 -18.59 -6.96 2.96
C SER A 257 -19.67 -7.87 3.51
N ASP A 258 -20.28 -8.67 2.66
CA ASP A 258 -21.21 -9.71 3.08
C ASP A 258 -20.57 -11.09 2.91
N PRO A 259 -20.86 -12.07 3.78
CA PRO A 259 -20.47 -13.45 3.56
C PRO A 259 -21.02 -13.95 2.21
N THR A 260 -20.15 -14.38 1.32
CA THR A 260 -20.54 -14.85 -0.02
C THR A 260 -21.28 -16.19 0.01
N LYS A 261 -21.02 -16.98 1.06
CA LYS A 261 -21.66 -18.28 1.27
C LYS A 261 -21.87 -18.48 2.77
N ARG A 262 -23.11 -18.75 3.14
CA ARG A 262 -23.47 -19.25 4.47
C ARG A 262 -23.83 -20.71 4.28
N GLY A 263 -23.30 -21.62 5.07
CA GLY A 263 -23.65 -23.04 4.97
C GLY A 263 -25.15 -23.24 5.16
N ASP A 264 -25.74 -24.15 4.41
CA ASP A 264 -27.11 -24.60 4.64
C ASP A 264 -27.03 -25.70 5.69
N PHE A 265 -27.43 -25.36 6.93
CA PHE A 265 -27.47 -26.28 8.04
C PHE A 265 -28.92 -26.71 8.28
N LEU A 266 -29.07 -27.84 8.99
CA LEU A 266 -30.38 -28.38 9.30
C LEU A 266 -31.19 -27.41 10.17
N ASN A 267 -32.46 -27.24 9.85
CA ASN A 267 -33.42 -26.61 10.75
C ASN A 267 -33.86 -27.60 11.87
N VAL A 268 -34.65 -27.15 12.82
CA VAL A 268 -35.06 -27.96 13.98
C VAL A 268 -35.74 -29.26 13.57
N ASP A 269 -36.64 -29.22 12.59
CA ASP A 269 -37.40 -30.43 12.18
C ASP A 269 -36.49 -31.46 11.51
N GLN A 270 -35.61 -31.01 10.63
CA GLN A 270 -34.62 -31.85 9.96
C GLN A 270 -33.62 -32.45 10.95
N TYR A 271 -33.17 -31.62 11.91
CA TYR A 271 -32.23 -32.08 12.94
C TYR A 271 -32.86 -33.16 13.84
N ARG A 272 -34.11 -32.93 14.28
CA ARG A 272 -34.87 -33.92 15.09
C ARG A 272 -35.06 -35.22 14.32
N GLN A 273 -35.46 -35.16 13.04
CA GLN A 273 -35.61 -36.33 12.21
C GLN A 273 -34.32 -37.13 12.11
N LEU A 274 -33.21 -36.45 11.77
CA LEU A 274 -31.89 -37.08 11.61
C LEU A 274 -31.39 -37.73 12.90
N LEU A 275 -31.53 -37.04 14.02
CA LEU A 275 -31.09 -37.55 15.31
C LEU A 275 -31.97 -38.71 15.81
N THR A 276 -33.30 -38.64 15.63
CA THR A 276 -34.21 -39.74 15.93
C THR A 276 -33.81 -41.01 15.15
N GLU A 277 -33.54 -40.86 13.85
CA GLU A 277 -33.10 -41.96 13.01
C GLU A 277 -31.75 -42.51 13.47
N ALA A 278 -30.78 -41.66 13.77
CA ALA A 278 -29.43 -42.05 14.20
C ALA A 278 -29.47 -42.83 15.53
N VAL A 279 -30.19 -42.30 16.52
CA VAL A 279 -30.33 -42.90 17.86
C VAL A 279 -31.09 -44.24 17.80
N THR A 280 -32.14 -44.30 16.98
CA THR A 280 -32.88 -45.55 16.77
C THR A 280 -32.03 -46.62 16.10
N ASN A 281 -31.32 -46.24 15.05
CA ASN A 281 -30.43 -47.17 14.31
C ASN A 281 -29.24 -47.62 15.15
N ALA A 282 -28.77 -46.81 16.09
CA ALA A 282 -27.71 -47.15 17.04
C ALA A 282 -28.19 -48.09 18.18
N GLY A 283 -29.50 -48.34 18.28
CA GLY A 283 -30.04 -49.21 19.31
C GLY A 283 -30.13 -48.56 20.70
N TYR A 284 -30.04 -47.22 20.78
CA TYR A 284 -30.16 -46.52 22.07
C TYR A 284 -31.61 -46.44 22.58
N ILE A 285 -32.59 -46.56 21.68
CA ILE A 285 -34.01 -46.63 22.07
C ILE A 285 -34.39 -48.09 22.23
N ASP A 286 -34.21 -48.61 23.45
CA ASP A 286 -34.51 -49.97 23.84
C ASP A 286 -35.07 -49.95 25.28
N PRO A 287 -36.36 -50.35 25.48
CA PRO A 287 -37.00 -50.33 26.79
C PRO A 287 -36.36 -51.26 27.84
N VAL A 288 -35.44 -52.13 27.44
CA VAL A 288 -34.79 -53.10 28.32
C VAL A 288 -33.37 -52.69 28.66
N ASP A 289 -32.57 -52.35 27.62
CA ASP A 289 -31.14 -52.09 27.77
C ASP A 289 -30.73 -50.63 27.37
N GLY A 290 -31.70 -49.76 27.08
CA GLY A 290 -31.49 -48.38 26.64
C GLY A 290 -32.57 -47.42 27.17
N TYR A 291 -32.80 -46.35 26.41
CA TYR A 291 -33.89 -45.39 26.72
C TYR A 291 -35.23 -45.95 26.29
N ALA A 292 -36.24 -45.82 27.15
CA ALA A 292 -37.58 -46.33 26.85
C ALA A 292 -38.23 -45.62 25.66
N ASN A 293 -37.88 -44.37 25.41
CA ASN A 293 -38.37 -43.56 24.28
C ASN A 293 -37.44 -42.37 24.00
N MET A 294 -37.71 -41.67 22.91
CA MET A 294 -36.93 -40.51 22.50
C MET A 294 -36.96 -39.33 23.48
N SER A 295 -38.04 -39.17 24.23
CA SER A 295 -38.15 -38.08 25.23
C SER A 295 -37.16 -38.29 26.36
N GLU A 296 -37.08 -39.53 26.85
CA GLU A 296 -36.11 -39.91 27.89
C GLU A 296 -34.66 -39.75 27.41
N PHE A 297 -34.36 -40.14 26.15
CA PHE A 297 -33.08 -39.88 25.53
C PHE A 297 -32.76 -38.39 25.51
N TRP A 298 -33.72 -37.56 25.11
CA TRP A 298 -33.52 -36.11 25.07
C TRP A 298 -33.28 -35.52 26.45
N GLU A 299 -34.02 -35.94 27.48
CA GLU A 299 -33.87 -35.48 28.86
C GLU A 299 -32.49 -35.82 29.44
N ASP A 300 -32.02 -37.04 29.20
CA ASP A 300 -30.72 -37.49 29.73
C ASP A 300 -29.54 -36.89 28.95
N TRP A 301 -29.61 -36.91 27.59
CA TRP A 301 -28.49 -36.48 26.77
C TRP A 301 -28.25 -34.99 26.82
N THR A 302 -29.25 -34.20 27.02
CA THR A 302 -29.05 -32.76 27.12
C THR A 302 -28.50 -32.36 28.48
N GLY A 303 -28.78 -33.14 29.54
CA GLY A 303 -28.37 -32.84 30.92
C GLY A 303 -28.72 -31.42 31.36
N THR A 304 -29.45 -30.73 30.53
CA THR A 304 -29.71 -29.30 30.58
C THR A 304 -31.19 -29.09 30.21
N THR A 305 -31.84 -28.27 30.99
CA THR A 305 -33.25 -27.92 30.83
C THR A 305 -33.52 -26.97 29.66
N ASP A 306 -32.47 -26.58 28.89
CA ASP A 306 -32.57 -25.49 27.91
C ASP A 306 -32.84 -25.96 26.48
N TRP A 307 -33.25 -27.23 26.29
CA TRP A 307 -33.73 -27.71 25.02
C TRP A 307 -35.21 -27.42 24.88
N ASP A 308 -35.54 -26.64 23.87
CA ASP A 308 -36.91 -26.39 23.51
C ASP A 308 -37.12 -26.69 22.03
N GLU A 309 -37.95 -27.65 21.73
CA GLU A 309 -38.32 -28.05 20.37
C GLU A 309 -39.00 -26.93 19.57
N ASN A 310 -39.40 -25.85 20.24
CA ASN A 310 -39.97 -24.67 19.63
C ASN A 310 -38.91 -23.68 19.15
N PHE A 311 -37.65 -23.83 19.55
CA PHE A 311 -36.55 -23.03 19.04
C PHE A 311 -36.02 -23.56 17.71
N ASN A 312 -35.75 -22.66 16.82
CA ASN A 312 -35.06 -22.91 15.54
C ASN A 312 -33.91 -21.91 15.38
N SER A 313 -32.88 -22.10 16.20
CA SER A 313 -31.76 -21.20 16.28
C SER A 313 -30.88 -21.31 15.03
N ASN A 314 -30.60 -20.18 14.41
CA ASN A 314 -29.64 -20.10 13.29
C ASN A 314 -28.28 -19.64 13.78
N TRP A 315 -27.51 -20.53 14.36
CA TRP A 315 -26.23 -20.27 14.96
C TRP A 315 -25.20 -19.72 13.97
N VAL A 316 -25.28 -20.11 12.69
CA VAL A 316 -24.37 -19.58 11.65
C VAL A 316 -24.54 -18.08 11.47
N ASN A 317 -25.80 -17.60 11.53
CA ASN A 317 -26.05 -16.17 11.41
C ASN A 317 -25.57 -15.36 12.61
N GLU A 318 -25.48 -15.97 13.79
CA GLU A 318 -24.95 -15.31 14.98
C GLU A 318 -23.43 -15.13 14.91
N GLY A 319 -22.71 -16.04 14.26
CA GLY A 319 -21.25 -15.95 14.06
C GLY A 319 -20.84 -15.03 12.91
N LEU A 320 -21.80 -14.64 12.05
CA LEU A 320 -21.54 -13.86 10.85
C LEU A 320 -22.31 -12.54 10.87
N GLN A 321 -21.68 -11.49 10.39
CA GLN A 321 -22.25 -10.15 10.28
C GLN A 321 -21.92 -9.52 8.93
N ARG A 322 -22.57 -8.40 8.62
CA ARG A 322 -22.12 -7.51 7.57
C ARG A 322 -20.91 -6.74 8.08
N GLY A 323 -19.78 -6.88 7.40
CA GLY A 323 -18.60 -6.08 7.65
C GLY A 323 -18.73 -4.69 7.04
N ASN A 324 -18.11 -3.68 7.67
CA ASN A 324 -18.05 -2.32 7.16
C ASN A 324 -16.60 -1.90 6.97
N ILE A 325 -16.31 -1.21 5.88
CA ILE A 325 -14.99 -0.65 5.57
C ILE A 325 -15.14 0.85 5.45
N GLN A 326 -14.31 1.61 6.15
CA GLN A 326 -14.20 3.05 6.01
C GLN A 326 -12.72 3.44 5.97
N GLN A 327 -12.36 4.21 4.97
CA GLN A 327 -11.01 4.74 4.82
C GLN A 327 -11.07 6.21 4.47
N ILE A 328 -10.28 6.99 5.18
CA ILE A 328 -10.05 8.41 4.92
C ILE A 328 -8.57 8.60 4.73
N SER A 329 -8.17 9.29 3.67
CA SER A 329 -6.79 9.65 3.43
C SER A 329 -6.69 11.12 2.99
N ALA A 330 -5.60 11.76 3.38
CA ALA A 330 -5.27 13.11 2.97
C ALA A 330 -3.77 13.20 2.71
N SER A 331 -3.39 13.85 1.63
CA SER A 331 -1.99 14.14 1.36
C SER A 331 -1.80 15.54 0.80
N VAL A 332 -0.66 16.12 1.10
CA VAL A 332 -0.18 17.36 0.51
C VAL A 332 1.25 17.14 0.02
N SER A 333 1.49 17.45 -1.23
CA SER A 333 2.80 17.30 -1.85
C SER A 333 3.11 18.47 -2.77
N GLY A 334 4.39 18.79 -2.93
CA GLY A 334 4.81 19.89 -3.80
C GLY A 334 6.28 20.20 -3.65
N GLY A 335 6.66 21.35 -4.16
CA GLY A 335 8.01 21.87 -4.03
C GLY A 335 8.49 22.62 -5.26
N ASP A 336 9.76 22.93 -5.26
CA ASP A 336 10.44 23.56 -6.38
C ASP A 336 11.61 22.69 -6.88
N SER A 337 12.52 23.25 -7.67
CA SER A 337 13.70 22.56 -8.17
C SER A 337 14.72 22.21 -7.08
N LYS A 338 14.61 22.82 -5.89
CA LYS A 338 15.54 22.61 -4.77
C LYS A 338 14.93 21.79 -3.65
N THR A 339 13.66 22.04 -3.34
CA THR A 339 12.99 21.42 -2.18
C THR A 339 11.71 20.78 -2.61
N ARG A 340 11.52 19.49 -2.29
CA ARG A 340 10.30 18.72 -2.55
C ARG A 340 9.84 18.13 -1.24
N PHE A 341 8.54 18.14 -1.00
CA PHE A 341 7.96 17.62 0.23
C PHE A 341 6.69 16.83 -0.03
N ILE A 342 6.39 15.93 0.87
CA ILE A 342 5.10 15.25 1.00
C ILE A 342 4.77 15.10 2.48
N ALA A 343 3.50 15.30 2.81
CA ALA A 343 2.94 14.90 4.10
C ALA A 343 1.60 14.21 3.82
N SER A 344 1.38 13.07 4.45
CA SER A 344 0.14 12.30 4.31
C SER A 344 -0.33 11.77 5.66
N GLY A 345 -1.62 11.46 5.73
CA GLY A 345 -2.23 10.78 6.85
C GLY A 345 -3.42 9.95 6.38
N SER A 346 -3.62 8.79 6.98
CA SER A 346 -4.77 7.96 6.70
C SER A 346 -5.33 7.29 7.96
N TYR A 347 -6.64 7.07 7.93
CA TYR A 347 -7.38 6.30 8.91
C TYR A 347 -8.19 5.24 8.17
N ASN A 348 -8.02 3.99 8.56
CA ASN A 348 -8.76 2.85 8.04
C ASN A 348 -9.43 2.12 9.21
N ASP A 349 -10.74 1.90 9.12
CA ASP A 349 -11.52 1.10 10.06
C ASP A 349 -12.26 0.02 9.27
N ASN A 350 -11.88 -1.22 9.49
CA ASN A 350 -12.40 -2.37 8.78
C ASN A 350 -12.98 -3.36 9.77
N LYS A 351 -14.30 -3.53 9.74
CA LYS A 351 -15.04 -4.52 10.52
C LYS A 351 -15.28 -5.76 9.67
N GLY A 352 -14.84 -6.92 10.16
CA GLY A 352 -14.91 -8.19 9.45
C GLY A 352 -16.31 -8.77 9.37
N ILE A 353 -16.48 -9.79 8.51
CA ILE A 353 -17.72 -10.56 8.38
C ILE A 353 -17.91 -11.57 9.52
N VAL A 354 -16.84 -11.93 10.22
CA VAL A 354 -16.90 -12.73 11.45
C VAL A 354 -17.09 -11.78 12.63
N VAL A 355 -18.03 -12.06 13.49
CA VAL A 355 -18.29 -11.24 14.68
C VAL A 355 -17.05 -11.15 15.57
N GLY A 356 -16.78 -9.97 16.12
CA GLY A 356 -15.58 -9.70 16.94
C GLY A 356 -14.31 -9.33 16.17
N ASN A 357 -14.22 -9.63 14.86
CA ASN A 357 -13.04 -9.28 14.09
C ASN A 357 -13.11 -7.83 13.55
N ARG A 358 -12.13 -7.00 13.93
CA ARG A 358 -12.02 -5.62 13.48
C ARG A 358 -10.55 -5.20 13.41
N PHE A 359 -10.21 -4.44 12.40
CA PHE A 359 -8.87 -3.92 12.18
C PHE A 359 -8.92 -2.41 11.98
N VAL A 360 -8.19 -1.67 12.80
CA VAL A 360 -8.09 -0.21 12.69
C VAL A 360 -6.64 0.18 12.50
N ARG A 361 -6.36 1.00 11.49
CA ARG A 361 -5.04 1.56 11.23
C ARG A 361 -5.10 3.07 11.16
N THR A 362 -4.21 3.73 11.88
CA THR A 362 -3.93 5.16 11.77
C THR A 362 -2.49 5.34 11.33
N SER A 363 -2.26 6.06 10.26
CA SER A 363 -0.92 6.31 9.72
C SER A 363 -0.68 7.77 9.42
N GLY A 364 0.57 8.18 9.58
CA GLY A 364 1.06 9.50 9.19
C GLY A 364 2.46 9.39 8.60
N ARG A 365 2.73 10.19 7.58
CA ARG A 365 4.01 10.20 6.87
C ARG A 365 4.44 11.61 6.54
N ILE A 366 5.74 11.87 6.66
CA ILE A 366 6.38 13.10 6.19
C ILE A 366 7.63 12.71 5.41
N GLY A 367 7.83 13.32 4.24
CA GLY A 367 9.03 13.18 3.42
C GLY A 367 9.51 14.52 2.92
N LEU A 368 10.84 14.72 2.89
CA LEU A 368 11.49 15.93 2.44
C LEU A 368 12.77 15.57 1.67
N ASP A 369 12.93 16.15 0.48
CA ASP A 369 14.17 16.12 -0.29
C ASP A 369 14.63 17.56 -0.56
N HIS A 370 15.90 17.86 -0.30
CA HIS A 370 16.44 19.20 -0.47
C HIS A 370 17.81 19.17 -1.15
N SER A 371 17.91 19.81 -2.30
CA SER A 371 19.19 20.06 -2.99
C SER A 371 19.84 21.32 -2.42
N ALA A 372 20.71 21.15 -1.42
CA ALA A 372 21.38 22.26 -0.74
C ALA A 372 22.22 23.11 -1.72
N ASN A 373 22.81 22.43 -2.71
CA ASN A 373 23.54 23.06 -3.81
C ASN A 373 23.66 22.05 -4.99
N ASN A 374 24.47 22.37 -6.01
CA ASN A 374 24.59 21.52 -7.21
C ASN A 374 25.30 20.18 -6.97
N TRP A 375 25.97 20.01 -5.83
CA TRP A 375 26.72 18.79 -5.51
C TRP A 375 26.19 18.04 -4.29
N LEU A 376 25.31 18.64 -3.45
CA LEU A 376 24.81 18.02 -2.23
C LEU A 376 23.27 18.03 -2.21
N GLU A 377 22.70 16.84 -2.13
CA GLU A 377 21.28 16.60 -1.85
C GLU A 377 21.15 15.85 -0.52
N ILE A 378 20.22 16.29 0.32
CA ILE A 378 19.85 15.67 1.59
C ILE A 378 18.35 15.42 1.60
N GLY A 379 17.94 14.35 2.26
CA GLY A 379 16.52 14.08 2.37
C GLY A 379 16.24 12.97 3.36
N GLY A 380 14.96 12.68 3.51
CA GLY A 380 14.50 11.60 4.36
C GLY A 380 12.99 11.55 4.46
N SER A 381 12.52 10.47 5.06
CA SER A 381 11.11 10.25 5.36
C SER A 381 10.95 9.58 6.72
N ILE A 382 9.82 9.84 7.35
CA ILE A 382 9.38 9.15 8.57
C ILE A 382 7.92 8.75 8.40
N ASN A 383 7.61 7.51 8.80
CA ASN A 383 6.26 6.95 8.83
C ASN A 383 5.97 6.52 10.27
N ILE A 384 4.81 6.89 10.77
CA ILE A 384 4.33 6.57 12.12
C ILE A 384 2.97 5.92 11.97
N ASN A 385 2.82 4.73 12.54
CA ASN A 385 1.62 3.92 12.37
C ASN A 385 1.18 3.33 13.71
N LYS A 386 -0.13 3.31 13.91
CA LYS A 386 -0.78 2.59 15.00
C LYS A 386 -1.80 1.63 14.39
N ILE A 387 -1.79 0.40 14.86
CA ILE A 387 -2.76 -0.65 14.50
C ILE A 387 -3.42 -1.12 15.78
N ASP A 388 -4.75 -1.20 15.76
CA ASP A 388 -5.55 -1.89 16.76
C ASP A 388 -6.24 -3.06 16.03
N ASN A 389 -5.82 -4.30 16.33
CA ASN A 389 -6.34 -5.52 15.72
C ASN A 389 -7.15 -6.32 16.76
N TYR A 390 -8.48 -6.26 16.64
CA TYR A 390 -9.40 -7.08 17.44
C TYR A 390 -9.46 -8.46 16.80
N ARG A 391 -8.88 -9.43 17.47
CA ARG A 391 -8.67 -10.77 16.93
C ARG A 391 -9.78 -11.73 17.33
N VAL A 392 -10.04 -12.70 16.47
CA VAL A 392 -10.83 -13.89 16.76
C VAL A 392 -9.96 -15.10 16.52
N ASN A 393 -10.00 -16.08 17.40
CA ASN A 393 -9.19 -17.28 17.30
C ASN A 393 -9.55 -18.08 16.04
N SER A 394 -8.61 -18.73 15.38
CA SER A 394 -8.85 -19.45 14.14
C SER A 394 -8.78 -20.96 14.26
N ASP A 395 -7.92 -21.49 15.08
CA ASP A 395 -7.65 -22.92 15.19
C ASP A 395 -8.21 -23.57 16.47
N ASN A 396 -8.70 -22.77 17.41
CA ASN A 396 -9.38 -23.27 18.58
C ASN A 396 -10.87 -23.48 18.29
N ALA A 397 -11.30 -24.73 18.24
CA ALA A 397 -12.68 -25.12 17.99
C ALA A 397 -13.69 -24.49 18.97
N PHE A 398 -13.27 -24.15 20.18
CA PHE A 398 -14.14 -23.60 21.20
C PHE A 398 -14.16 -22.07 21.27
N ALA A 399 -13.20 -21.39 20.64
CA ALA A 399 -13.06 -19.94 20.71
C ALA A 399 -13.39 -19.22 19.38
N ASN A 400 -13.44 -19.94 18.26
CA ASN A 400 -13.77 -19.35 16.97
C ASN A 400 -15.28 -19.16 16.79
N PRO A 401 -15.79 -17.96 16.49
CA PRO A 401 -17.23 -17.73 16.28
C PRO A 401 -17.86 -18.57 15.17
N LEU A 402 -17.12 -19.06 14.20
CA LEU A 402 -17.65 -19.96 13.18
C LEU A 402 -17.94 -21.36 13.71
N GLN A 403 -17.42 -21.72 14.87
CA GLN A 403 -17.73 -22.99 15.54
C GLN A 403 -19.17 -23.07 16.03
N LEU A 404 -19.89 -21.95 16.10
CA LEU A 404 -21.33 -21.92 16.39
C LEU A 404 -22.13 -22.79 15.44
N ASN A 405 -21.63 -23.11 14.24
CA ASN A 405 -22.26 -24.02 13.30
C ASN A 405 -22.38 -25.48 13.81
N ALA A 406 -21.62 -25.86 14.84
CA ALA A 406 -21.70 -27.15 15.50
C ALA A 406 -22.83 -27.22 16.55
N LEU A 407 -23.41 -26.08 16.90
CA LEU A 407 -24.50 -26.03 17.86
C LEU A 407 -25.83 -26.42 17.20
N PRO A 408 -26.59 -27.30 17.84
CA PRO A 408 -27.86 -27.77 17.28
C PRO A 408 -28.94 -26.68 17.28
N PRO A 409 -29.81 -26.65 16.26
CA PRO A 409 -30.83 -25.60 16.12
C PRO A 409 -31.89 -25.60 17.22
N ILE A 410 -32.05 -26.69 17.96
CA ILE A 410 -32.99 -26.82 19.08
C ILE A 410 -32.50 -26.20 20.38
N GLN A 411 -31.25 -25.73 20.42
CA GLN A 411 -30.73 -25.00 21.57
C GLN A 411 -30.95 -23.50 21.41
N PRO A 412 -31.52 -22.81 22.40
CA PRO A 412 -31.68 -21.37 22.36
C PRO A 412 -30.34 -20.66 22.46
N ILE A 413 -30.19 -19.55 21.71
CA ILE A 413 -29.01 -18.70 21.73
C ILE A 413 -28.86 -18.00 23.08
N ARG A 414 -30.01 -17.65 23.70
CA ARG A 414 -30.08 -17.01 25.02
C ARG A 414 -30.93 -17.83 25.95
N ASP A 415 -30.53 -17.82 27.23
CA ASP A 415 -31.28 -18.45 28.32
C ASP A 415 -32.57 -17.66 28.68
N ALA A 416 -33.32 -18.16 29.67
CA ALA A 416 -34.55 -17.55 30.13
C ALA A 416 -34.36 -16.14 30.71
N ASP A 417 -33.17 -15.82 31.20
CA ASP A 417 -32.79 -14.51 31.73
C ASP A 417 -32.30 -13.53 30.64
N GLY A 418 -32.32 -13.96 29.36
CA GLY A 418 -31.89 -13.18 28.20
C GLY A 418 -30.39 -13.10 28.02
N GLN A 419 -29.63 -13.83 28.82
CA GLN A 419 -28.18 -13.92 28.69
C GLN A 419 -27.78 -14.96 27.64
N LEU A 420 -26.57 -14.86 27.06
CA LEU A 420 -26.08 -15.90 26.16
C LEU A 420 -26.05 -17.25 26.88
N ASN A 421 -26.68 -18.24 26.26
CA ASN A 421 -26.82 -19.58 26.82
C ASN A 421 -25.43 -20.24 26.93
N ARG A 422 -25.02 -20.60 28.16
CA ARG A 422 -23.76 -21.29 28.45
C ARG A 422 -23.88 -22.81 28.53
N TYR A 423 -25.13 -23.32 28.57
CA TYR A 423 -25.42 -24.74 28.73
C TYR A 423 -25.73 -25.40 27.38
N THR A 424 -24.89 -25.06 26.37
CA THR A 424 -24.98 -25.64 25.04
C THR A 424 -24.12 -26.91 24.94
N VAL A 425 -24.43 -27.84 24.00
CA VAL A 425 -23.67 -29.09 23.78
C VAL A 425 -22.19 -28.82 23.49
N TYR A 426 -21.93 -27.80 22.66
CA TYR A 426 -20.63 -27.22 22.47
C TYR A 426 -20.64 -25.80 23.00
N TYR A 427 -19.46 -25.26 23.27
CA TYR A 427 -19.35 -23.94 23.86
C TYR A 427 -19.92 -22.83 22.96
N ASN A 428 -20.76 -21.99 23.54
CA ASN A 428 -21.29 -20.78 22.89
C ASN A 428 -20.23 -19.68 22.98
N ASN A 429 -19.35 -19.60 21.98
CA ASN A 429 -18.23 -18.65 21.95
C ASN A 429 -18.62 -17.19 21.73
N LEU A 430 -19.89 -16.86 21.48
CA LEU A 430 -20.39 -15.48 21.56
C LEU A 430 -20.19 -14.90 22.98
N ILE A 431 -20.14 -15.76 24.01
CA ILE A 431 -19.87 -15.35 25.38
C ILE A 431 -18.50 -14.69 25.49
N ASN A 432 -17.50 -15.14 24.72
CA ASN A 432 -16.17 -14.51 24.70
C ASN A 432 -16.22 -13.08 24.16
N LEU A 433 -17.15 -12.77 23.24
CA LEU A 433 -17.30 -11.42 22.68
C LEU A 433 -17.95 -10.45 23.68
N GLU A 434 -18.87 -10.93 24.53
CA GLU A 434 -19.52 -10.12 25.56
C GLU A 434 -18.69 -10.03 26.87
N ASN A 435 -17.88 -11.04 27.17
CA ASN A 435 -17.21 -11.20 28.47
C ASN A 435 -15.68 -11.31 28.32
N GLY A 436 -15.13 -10.99 27.18
CA GLY A 436 -13.70 -11.07 26.91
C GLY A 436 -13.21 -9.95 25.99
N ASN A 437 -11.90 -9.92 25.83
CA ASN A 437 -11.21 -9.04 24.87
C ASN A 437 -9.98 -9.78 24.35
N ASN A 438 -9.73 -9.70 23.04
CA ASN A 438 -8.49 -10.19 22.42
C ASN A 438 -8.00 -9.11 21.45
N LEU A 439 -7.03 -8.32 21.91
CA LEU A 439 -6.55 -7.13 21.20
C LEU A 439 -5.04 -7.21 21.01
N SER A 440 -4.59 -6.95 19.79
CA SER A 440 -3.19 -6.72 19.46
C SER A 440 -3.00 -5.27 19.02
N ASN A 441 -2.22 -4.52 19.78
CA ASN A 441 -1.84 -3.14 19.48
C ASN A 441 -0.43 -3.11 18.91
N THR A 442 -0.24 -2.55 17.74
CA THR A 442 1.08 -2.37 17.15
C THR A 442 1.36 -0.91 16.88
N TYR A 443 2.46 -0.40 17.46
CA TYR A 443 3.04 0.88 17.10
C TYR A 443 4.28 0.64 16.27
N ARG A 444 4.31 1.20 15.06
CA ARG A 444 5.48 1.07 14.18
C ARG A 444 5.90 2.41 13.63
N THR A 445 7.20 2.69 13.74
CA THR A 445 7.83 3.87 13.16
C THR A 445 9.01 3.41 12.32
N PHE A 446 8.99 3.75 11.04
CA PHE A 446 10.11 3.48 10.14
C PHE A 446 10.41 4.70 9.28
N GLY A 447 11.66 4.82 8.86
CA GLY A 447 12.06 5.97 8.08
C GLY A 447 13.51 5.91 7.62
N THR A 448 13.84 6.87 6.77
CA THR A 448 15.15 7.02 6.17
C THR A 448 15.65 8.45 6.29
N ALA A 449 16.97 8.60 6.39
CA ALA A 449 17.66 9.87 6.19
C ALA A 449 18.86 9.63 5.30
N TYR A 450 19.08 10.49 4.29
CA TYR A 450 20.20 10.32 3.38
C TYR A 450 20.88 11.63 3.04
N ALA A 451 22.15 11.50 2.67
CA ALA A 451 22.94 12.54 2.01
C ALA A 451 23.58 11.97 0.75
N SER A 452 23.43 12.67 -0.37
CA SER A 452 24.00 12.31 -1.67
C SER A 452 24.91 13.42 -2.14
N ALA A 453 26.19 13.12 -2.31
CA ALA A 453 27.21 14.05 -2.73
C ALA A 453 27.73 13.71 -4.13
N ARG A 454 27.56 14.62 -5.09
CA ARG A 454 28.12 14.53 -6.43
C ARG A 454 29.57 15.04 -6.40
N ILE A 455 30.54 14.12 -6.26
CA ILE A 455 31.94 14.42 -6.14
C ILE A 455 32.48 14.96 -7.48
N THR A 456 32.05 14.33 -8.59
CA THR A 456 32.28 14.81 -9.96
C THR A 456 30.97 14.63 -10.75
N PRO A 457 30.82 15.16 -11.97
CA PRO A 457 29.65 14.91 -12.80
C PRO A 457 29.32 13.43 -12.98
N ASP A 458 30.32 12.56 -12.98
CA ASP A 458 30.22 11.13 -13.24
C ASP A 458 30.26 10.27 -11.96
N LEU A 459 30.60 10.87 -10.77
CA LEU A 459 30.83 10.13 -9.52
C LEU A 459 29.94 10.67 -8.38
N VAL A 460 29.07 9.81 -7.84
CA VAL A 460 28.15 10.13 -6.75
C VAL A 460 28.41 9.22 -5.55
N PHE A 461 28.60 9.82 -4.38
CA PHE A 461 28.60 9.12 -3.10
C PHE A 461 27.25 9.35 -2.41
N ARG A 462 26.59 8.27 -1.95
CA ARG A 462 25.36 8.34 -1.17
C ARG A 462 25.52 7.57 0.13
N SER A 463 25.18 8.22 1.23
CA SER A 463 25.10 7.62 2.56
C SER A 463 23.65 7.71 3.02
N GLU A 464 23.10 6.59 3.46
CA GLU A 464 21.71 6.47 3.87
C GLU A 464 21.60 5.70 5.19
N TYR A 465 20.79 6.20 6.09
CA TYR A 465 20.45 5.61 7.38
C TYR A 465 18.97 5.27 7.42
N GLY A 466 18.67 4.02 7.76
CA GLY A 466 17.32 3.52 7.94
C GLY A 466 17.06 3.09 9.37
N MET A 467 15.84 3.30 9.82
CA MET A 467 15.34 2.83 11.11
C MET A 467 13.99 2.16 10.92
N ASP A 468 13.78 1.03 11.61
CA ASP A 468 12.50 0.38 11.75
C ASP A 468 12.32 -0.02 13.22
N PHE A 469 11.38 0.64 13.88
CA PHE A 469 10.99 0.42 15.27
C PHE A 469 9.58 -0.14 15.31
N GLN A 470 9.38 -1.24 16.02
CA GLN A 470 8.07 -1.83 16.26
C GLN A 470 7.91 -2.16 17.75
N ASN A 471 6.76 -1.80 18.30
CA ASN A 471 6.29 -2.19 19.62
C ASN A 471 4.95 -2.88 19.46
N LEU A 472 4.86 -4.13 19.92
CA LEU A 472 3.66 -4.95 19.95
C LEU A 472 3.18 -5.11 21.39
N GLU A 473 1.89 -4.95 21.61
CA GLU A 473 1.20 -5.20 22.88
C GLU A 473 0.02 -6.13 22.61
N GLU A 474 0.03 -7.30 23.24
CA GLU A 474 -1.09 -8.25 23.18
C GLU A 474 -1.81 -8.27 24.52
N GLU A 475 -3.12 -8.14 24.47
CA GLU A 475 -4.00 -8.19 25.64
C GLU A 475 -5.13 -9.18 25.39
N LEU A 476 -5.19 -10.21 26.23
CA LEU A 476 -6.31 -11.14 26.29
C LEU A 476 -6.94 -11.06 27.68
N PHE A 477 -8.24 -10.91 27.70
CA PHE A 477 -9.06 -11.05 28.91
C PHE A 477 -10.23 -11.97 28.63
N LEU A 478 -10.45 -12.94 29.50
CA LEU A 478 -11.56 -13.86 29.49
C LEU A 478 -12.22 -13.83 30.86
N GLY A 479 -13.43 -13.27 30.92
CA GLY A 479 -14.20 -13.16 32.16
C GLY A 479 -14.72 -14.51 32.67
N THR A 480 -15.27 -14.53 33.87
CA THR A 480 -15.75 -15.74 34.57
C THR A 480 -16.92 -16.45 33.87
N ARG A 481 -17.58 -15.82 32.91
CA ARG A 481 -18.63 -16.46 32.11
C ARG A 481 -18.09 -17.21 30.90
N THR A 482 -16.85 -16.91 30.46
CA THR A 482 -16.20 -17.63 29.37
C THR A 482 -15.80 -19.03 29.81
N GLN A 483 -15.63 -19.95 28.87
CA GLN A 483 -15.24 -21.31 29.19
C GLN A 483 -13.88 -21.34 29.90
N ASP A 484 -12.86 -20.72 29.29
CA ASP A 484 -11.50 -20.77 29.80
C ASP A 484 -11.30 -19.88 31.05
N GLY A 485 -12.15 -18.86 31.24
CA GLY A 485 -12.10 -17.99 32.42
C GLY A 485 -12.94 -18.48 33.58
N GLY A 486 -13.98 -19.31 33.33
CA GLY A 486 -14.94 -19.73 34.34
C GLY A 486 -14.32 -20.54 35.47
N ASP A 487 -13.52 -21.53 35.12
CA ASP A 487 -12.92 -22.48 36.07
C ASP A 487 -11.82 -21.86 36.96
N VAL A 488 -11.24 -20.75 36.49
CA VAL A 488 -10.10 -20.09 37.21
C VAL A 488 -10.48 -18.72 37.80
N GLY A 489 -11.75 -18.32 37.70
CA GLY A 489 -12.22 -17.04 38.24
C GLY A 489 -11.87 -15.82 37.38
N GLY A 490 -11.62 -16.04 36.11
CA GLY A 490 -11.17 -15.09 35.11
C GLY A 490 -9.72 -15.33 34.69
N TYR A 491 -9.44 -15.10 33.41
CA TYR A 491 -8.09 -15.25 32.84
C TYR A 491 -7.68 -13.95 32.15
N ALA A 492 -6.46 -13.50 32.41
CA ALA A 492 -5.87 -12.36 31.75
C ALA A 492 -4.44 -12.69 31.29
N TYR A 493 -4.12 -12.28 30.08
CA TYR A 493 -2.81 -12.40 29.50
C TYR A 493 -2.38 -11.05 28.91
N SER A 494 -1.15 -10.63 29.20
CA SER A 494 -0.56 -9.45 28.59
C SER A 494 0.86 -9.76 28.16
N TYR A 495 1.20 -9.39 26.95
CA TYR A 495 2.52 -9.58 26.38
C TYR A 495 2.96 -8.32 25.66
N GLN A 496 4.24 -8.01 25.78
CA GLN A 496 4.86 -6.89 25.07
C GLN A 496 6.15 -7.36 24.41
N ALA A 497 6.30 -6.99 23.14
CA ALA A 497 7.52 -7.20 22.39
C ALA A 497 7.95 -5.92 21.69
N ARG A 498 9.25 -5.69 21.63
CA ARG A 498 9.82 -4.53 20.97
C ARG A 498 10.97 -4.96 20.09
N SER A 499 10.98 -4.48 18.86
CA SER A 499 12.08 -4.70 17.92
C SER A 499 12.57 -3.38 17.35
N ILE A 500 13.88 -3.23 17.25
CA ILE A 500 14.53 -2.06 16.68
C ILE A 500 15.57 -2.55 15.67
N ASN A 501 15.47 -2.07 14.46
CA ASN A 501 16.42 -2.35 13.40
C ASN A 501 16.99 -1.03 12.85
N PHE A 502 18.31 -0.93 12.82
CA PHE A 502 19.01 0.14 12.13
C PHE A 502 19.80 -0.43 10.97
N ASN A 503 19.87 0.27 9.89
CA ASN A 503 20.75 -0.06 8.79
C ASN A 503 21.42 1.19 8.26
N THR A 504 22.62 1.02 7.72
CA THR A 504 23.28 2.08 6.96
C THR A 504 23.76 1.52 5.64
N ASN A 505 23.48 2.27 4.58
CA ASN A 505 23.86 1.95 3.22
C ASN A 505 24.78 3.05 2.70
N ASN A 506 26.00 2.70 2.32
CA ASN A 506 26.95 3.64 1.77
C ASN A 506 27.36 3.17 0.38
N THR A 507 27.09 3.96 -0.64
CA THR A 507 27.33 3.58 -2.03
C THR A 507 28.15 4.66 -2.75
N LEU A 508 29.05 4.20 -3.61
CA LEU A 508 29.79 5.03 -4.55
C LEU A 508 29.45 4.56 -5.96
N THR A 509 28.84 5.42 -6.75
CA THR A 509 28.38 5.11 -8.10
C THR A 509 29.16 5.96 -9.11
N TYR A 510 29.81 5.32 -10.06
CA TYR A 510 30.41 5.94 -11.22
C TYR A 510 29.56 5.64 -12.45
N SER A 511 29.09 6.67 -13.17
CA SER A 511 28.27 6.51 -14.36
C SER A 511 28.74 7.46 -15.43
N LYS A 512 29.04 6.92 -16.62
CA LYS A 512 29.55 7.72 -17.74
C LYS A 512 29.05 7.20 -19.09
N THR A 513 28.63 8.14 -19.93
CA THR A 513 28.30 7.86 -21.32
C THR A 513 29.50 8.23 -22.20
N PHE A 514 30.00 7.27 -22.98
CA PHE A 514 31.08 7.46 -23.92
C PHE A 514 30.51 7.58 -25.35
N ASN A 515 30.94 8.63 -26.07
CA ASN A 515 30.53 8.91 -27.45
C ASN A 515 29.00 8.94 -27.67
N ASP A 516 28.25 9.31 -26.64
CA ASP A 516 26.76 9.34 -26.63
C ASP A 516 26.07 8.00 -27.02
N ILE A 517 26.85 6.90 -26.98
CA ILE A 517 26.39 5.56 -27.39
C ILE A 517 26.56 4.53 -26.27
N HIS A 518 27.68 4.54 -25.58
CA HIS A 518 28.05 3.51 -24.60
C HIS A 518 27.85 4.01 -23.18
N ASN A 519 26.86 3.46 -22.49
CA ASN A 519 26.58 3.77 -21.09
C ASN A 519 27.31 2.76 -20.18
N PHE A 520 28.23 3.27 -19.37
CA PHE A 520 28.91 2.48 -18.36
C PHE A 520 28.50 2.93 -16.97
N SER A 521 28.12 1.98 -16.11
CA SER A 521 27.82 2.24 -14.69
C SER A 521 28.47 1.17 -13.83
N LEU A 522 29.16 1.62 -12.78
CA LEU A 522 29.78 0.78 -11.76
C LEU A 522 29.39 1.30 -10.38
N MET A 523 28.85 0.43 -9.54
CA MET A 523 28.50 0.74 -8.17
C MET A 523 29.25 -0.17 -7.21
N GLY A 524 29.86 0.40 -6.19
CA GLY A 524 30.42 -0.28 -5.04
C GLY A 524 29.76 0.24 -3.77
N GLY A 525 29.49 -0.64 -2.80
CA GLY A 525 28.82 -0.21 -1.59
C GLY A 525 29.10 -1.08 -0.39
N TYR A 526 28.73 -0.56 0.77
CA TYR A 526 28.84 -1.20 2.06
C TYR A 526 27.55 -1.02 2.86
N VAL A 527 27.01 -2.12 3.35
CA VAL A 527 25.74 -2.17 4.12
C VAL A 527 26.01 -2.78 5.48
N LEU A 528 25.64 -2.09 6.52
CA LEU A 528 25.62 -2.61 7.90
C LEU A 528 24.21 -2.66 8.43
N PRO A 529 23.62 -3.85 8.57
CA PRO A 529 22.44 -4.02 9.39
C PRO A 529 22.85 -4.17 10.85
N THR A 530 22.18 -3.45 11.74
CA THR A 530 22.24 -3.68 13.19
C THR A 530 20.80 -3.82 13.68
N GLY A 531 20.46 -4.96 14.29
CA GLY A 531 19.13 -5.20 14.84
C GLY A 531 19.24 -5.77 16.26
N SER A 532 18.29 -5.42 17.12
CA SER A 532 18.02 -6.09 18.39
C SER A 532 16.52 -6.41 18.47
N VAL A 533 16.21 -7.59 18.93
CA VAL A 533 14.85 -8.02 19.26
C VAL A 533 14.65 -7.86 20.75
#